data_7a314926b5760f508911285197608a9d
#
_entry.id   7a314926b5760f508911285197608a9d
#
_cell.length_a   1.000
_cell.length_b   1.000
_cell.length_c   1.000
_cell.angle_alpha   90.00
_cell.angle_beta   90.00
_cell.angle_gamma   90.00
#
_symmetry.space_group_name_H-M   'P 1'
#
loop_
_entity.id
_entity.type
_entity.pdbx_description
1 polymer ?
#
loop_
_entity_poly.entity_id
_entity_poly.type
_entity_poly.pdbx_seq_one_letter_code
_entity_poly.pdbx_strand_id
1 'polypeptide(L)'
;MPENLPPGVTLIQHPLVQIKLTQLRDVKTDSREFRARLNELSTLMVIESTRDLATRPVVIQTPLAPYEGRALARPVIVAPILRAGLGLVEGMLSLLPDVSVAHIGMFRN
;
A
#
# COMPACT_ATOMS: atom_id res chain seq x y z
N MET A 1 5.97 18.56 -12.14
CA MET A 1 6.69 17.41 -11.57
C MET A 1 7.69 17.87 -10.54
N PRO A 2 7.58 17.41 -9.31
CA PRO A 2 8.65 17.69 -8.36
C PRO A 2 9.90 16.92 -8.78
N GLU A 3 10.93 17.64 -9.16
CA GLU A 3 12.19 17.04 -9.62
C GLU A 3 13.10 16.69 -8.46
N ASN A 4 12.86 17.28 -7.28
CA ASN A 4 13.71 17.15 -6.11
C ASN A 4 12.98 16.51 -4.94
N LEU A 5 12.79 15.18 -5.03
CA LEU A 5 12.24 14.42 -3.91
C LEU A 5 13.37 14.09 -2.93
N PRO A 6 13.11 14.15 -1.61
CA PRO A 6 14.08 13.68 -0.62
C PRO A 6 14.44 12.21 -0.84
N PRO A 7 15.64 11.77 -0.42
CA PRO A 7 15.98 10.36 -0.47
C PRO A 7 14.97 9.50 0.27
N GLY A 8 14.64 8.34 -0.31
CA GLY A 8 13.67 7.42 0.28
C GLY A 8 12.21 7.73 0.00
N VAL A 9 11.94 8.80 -0.75
CA VAL A 9 10.57 9.17 -1.15
C VAL A 9 10.34 8.74 -2.60
N THR A 10 9.24 8.03 -2.84
CA THR A 10 8.84 7.60 -4.17
C THR A 10 7.54 8.29 -4.56
N LEU A 11 7.54 8.93 -5.72
CA LEU A 11 6.33 9.53 -6.27
C LEU A 11 5.61 8.50 -7.12
N ILE A 12 4.37 8.21 -6.76
CA ILE A 12 3.55 7.27 -7.51
C ILE A 12 2.75 8.03 -8.55
N GLN A 13 3.04 7.75 -9.83
CA GLN A 13 2.39 8.38 -10.97
C GLN A 13 1.66 7.33 -11.78
N HIS A 14 0.38 7.16 -11.51
CA HIS A 14 -0.48 6.22 -12.22
C HIS A 14 -1.80 6.91 -12.51
N PRO A 15 -2.36 6.77 -13.72
CA PRO A 15 -3.64 7.41 -14.05
C PRO A 15 -4.77 7.09 -13.08
N LEU A 16 -4.85 5.86 -12.61
CA LEU A 16 -5.89 5.47 -11.64
C LEU A 16 -5.71 6.18 -10.30
N VAL A 17 -4.47 6.47 -9.90
CA VAL A 17 -4.20 7.23 -8.67
C VAL A 17 -4.77 8.65 -8.81
N GLN A 18 -4.56 9.29 -9.97
CA GLN A 18 -5.12 10.61 -10.21
C GLN A 18 -6.65 10.61 -10.20
N ILE A 19 -7.25 9.59 -10.76
CA ILE A 19 -8.72 9.43 -10.75
C ILE A 19 -9.22 9.27 -9.32
N LYS A 20 -8.58 8.42 -8.52
CA LYS A 20 -9.00 8.20 -7.13
C LYS A 20 -8.82 9.45 -6.27
N LEU A 21 -7.74 10.19 -6.46
CA LEU A 21 -7.51 11.46 -5.77
C LEU A 21 -8.59 12.48 -6.12
N THR A 22 -9.00 12.55 -7.39
CA THR A 22 -10.07 13.42 -7.83
C THR A 22 -11.38 13.08 -7.12
N GLN A 23 -11.72 11.80 -7.07
CA GLN A 23 -12.92 11.34 -6.38
C GLN A 23 -12.89 11.64 -4.88
N LEU A 24 -11.72 11.48 -4.24
CA LEU A 24 -11.56 11.78 -2.82
C LEU A 24 -11.71 13.28 -2.50
N ARG A 25 -11.33 14.16 -3.44
CA ARG A 25 -11.38 15.61 -3.26
C ARG A 25 -12.73 16.21 -3.60
N ASP A 26 -13.60 15.47 -4.28
CA ASP A 26 -14.90 15.95 -4.69
C ASP A 26 -15.80 16.12 -3.45
N VAL A 27 -16.38 17.31 -3.30
CA VAL A 27 -17.29 17.61 -2.19
C VAL A 27 -18.55 16.75 -2.22
N LYS A 28 -18.90 16.19 -3.37
CA LYS A 28 -20.07 15.31 -3.53
C LYS A 28 -19.85 13.89 -3.05
N THR A 29 -18.60 13.52 -2.81
CA THR A 29 -18.25 12.18 -2.34
C THR A 29 -18.70 12.01 -0.90
N ASP A 30 -19.62 11.10 -0.64
CA ASP A 30 -20.09 10.82 0.72
C ASP A 30 -19.07 9.95 1.48
N SER A 31 -19.35 9.71 2.78
CA SER A 31 -18.43 8.97 3.65
C SER A 31 -18.19 7.55 3.20
N ARG A 32 -19.20 6.87 2.67
CA ARG A 32 -19.08 5.50 2.17
C ARG A 32 -18.21 5.47 0.92
N GLU A 33 -18.48 6.34 -0.03
CA GLU A 33 -17.70 6.46 -1.25
C GLU A 33 -16.26 6.85 -0.97
N PHE A 34 -16.06 7.79 -0.07
CA PHE A 34 -14.73 8.23 0.34
C PHE A 34 -13.91 7.04 0.85
N ARG A 35 -14.50 6.25 1.74
CA ARG A 35 -13.82 5.07 2.31
C ARG A 35 -13.48 4.05 1.24
N ALA A 36 -14.42 3.79 0.31
CA ALA A 36 -14.18 2.86 -0.79
C ALA A 36 -13.07 3.33 -1.72
N ARG A 37 -13.08 4.63 -2.09
CA ARG A 37 -12.04 5.19 -2.97
C ARG A 37 -10.69 5.22 -2.27
N LEU A 38 -10.65 5.50 -0.97
CA LEU A 38 -9.42 5.49 -0.20
C LEU A 38 -8.80 4.09 -0.16
N ASN A 39 -9.63 3.08 0.02
CA ASN A 39 -9.17 1.68 0.00
C ASN A 39 -8.61 1.29 -1.36
N GLU A 40 -9.24 1.70 -2.44
CA GLU A 40 -8.75 1.47 -3.80
C GLU A 40 -7.41 2.18 -4.04
N LEU A 41 -7.30 3.42 -3.59
CA LEU A 41 -6.05 4.18 -3.68
C LEU A 41 -4.93 3.47 -2.92
N SER A 42 -5.21 3.01 -1.72
CA SER A 42 -4.26 2.28 -0.88
C SER A 42 -3.74 1.02 -1.60
N THR A 43 -4.62 0.28 -2.23
CA THR A 43 -4.25 -0.91 -3.01
C THR A 43 -3.31 -0.56 -4.16
N LEU A 44 -3.60 0.52 -4.90
CA LEU A 44 -2.73 0.98 -5.97
C LEU A 44 -1.36 1.41 -5.44
N MET A 45 -1.35 2.09 -4.31
CA MET A 45 -0.10 2.56 -3.69
C MET A 45 0.79 1.40 -3.26
N VAL A 46 0.22 0.36 -2.66
CA VAL A 46 1.02 -0.78 -2.22
C VAL A 46 1.57 -1.57 -3.42
N ILE A 47 0.79 -1.70 -4.49
CA ILE A 47 1.27 -2.36 -5.71
C ILE A 47 2.48 -1.63 -6.29
N GLU A 48 2.37 -0.31 -6.42
CA GLU A 48 3.45 0.49 -7.00
C GLU A 48 4.67 0.59 -6.09
N SER A 49 4.47 0.73 -4.78
CA SER A 49 5.58 0.90 -3.84
C SER A 49 6.35 -0.39 -3.56
N THR A 50 5.78 -1.55 -3.90
CA THR A 50 6.41 -2.86 -3.65
C THR A 50 6.99 -3.52 -4.90
N ARG A 51 7.18 -2.77 -5.99
CA ARG A 51 7.73 -3.32 -7.24
C ARG A 51 9.12 -3.93 -7.07
N ASP A 52 9.92 -3.37 -6.19
CA ASP A 52 11.29 -3.81 -5.92
C ASP A 52 11.40 -4.72 -4.69
N LEU A 53 10.28 -5.26 -4.24
CA LEU A 53 10.24 -6.09 -3.05
C LEU A 53 11.04 -7.37 -3.25
N ALA A 54 11.99 -7.64 -2.34
CA ALA A 54 12.82 -8.84 -2.42
C ALA A 54 12.00 -10.07 -2.05
N THR A 55 12.12 -11.11 -2.89
CA THR A 55 11.47 -12.40 -2.65
C THR A 55 12.52 -13.52 -2.59
N ARG A 56 12.15 -14.62 -1.97
CA ARG A 56 13.00 -15.83 -1.88
C ARG A 56 12.25 -17.03 -2.44
N PRO A 57 12.98 -18.04 -2.95
CA PRO A 57 12.33 -19.29 -3.37
C PRO A 57 11.76 -20.03 -2.18
N VAL A 58 10.62 -20.67 -2.39
CA VAL A 58 10.00 -21.56 -1.40
C VAL A 58 9.39 -22.75 -2.14
N VAL A 59 9.63 -23.95 -1.64
CA VAL A 59 9.04 -25.17 -2.23
C VAL A 59 7.73 -25.45 -1.51
N ILE A 60 6.68 -25.57 -2.30
CA ILE A 60 5.35 -25.96 -1.80
C ILE A 60 4.90 -27.24 -2.48
N GLN A 61 3.87 -27.87 -1.94
CA GLN A 61 3.26 -29.05 -2.54
C GLN A 61 1.96 -28.64 -3.23
N THR A 62 1.89 -28.85 -4.54
CA THR A 62 0.65 -28.69 -5.29
C THR A 62 -0.08 -30.04 -5.35
N PRO A 63 -1.35 -30.09 -5.82
CA PRO A 63 -2.04 -31.36 -5.98
C PRO A 63 -1.34 -32.33 -6.92
N LEU A 64 -0.49 -31.88 -7.83
CA LEU A 64 0.16 -32.72 -8.83
C LEU A 64 1.62 -33.01 -8.53
N ALA A 65 2.36 -32.06 -7.97
CA ALA A 65 3.81 -32.17 -7.79
C ALA A 65 4.33 -31.06 -6.86
N PRO A 66 5.56 -31.22 -6.32
CA PRO A 66 6.24 -30.11 -5.66
C PRO A 66 6.43 -28.93 -6.65
N TYR A 67 6.37 -27.72 -6.13
CA TYR A 67 6.50 -26.49 -6.93
C TYR A 67 7.38 -25.50 -6.20
N GLU A 68 8.33 -24.91 -6.93
CA GLU A 68 9.16 -23.84 -6.41
C GLU A 68 8.49 -22.49 -6.70
N GLY A 69 7.95 -21.88 -5.64
CA GLY A 69 7.31 -20.58 -5.72
C GLY A 69 8.16 -19.50 -5.07
N ARG A 70 7.53 -18.38 -4.74
CA ARG A 70 8.19 -17.21 -4.15
C ARG A 70 7.50 -16.82 -2.85
N ALA A 71 8.30 -16.37 -1.89
CA ALA A 71 7.81 -15.80 -0.63
C ALA A 71 8.60 -14.51 -0.34
N LEU A 72 8.14 -13.73 0.63
CA LEU A 72 8.87 -12.53 1.03
C LEU A 72 10.24 -12.91 1.58
N ALA A 73 11.30 -12.24 1.09
CA ALA A 73 12.66 -12.45 1.59
C ALA A 73 12.86 -11.84 2.97
N ARG A 74 12.14 -10.77 3.28
CA ARG A 74 12.26 -10.02 4.54
C ARG A 74 10.88 -9.59 5.03
N PRO A 75 10.70 -9.42 6.35
CA PRO A 75 9.45 -8.89 6.87
C PRO A 75 9.14 -7.50 6.31
N VAL A 76 7.86 -7.22 6.11
CA VAL A 76 7.39 -5.90 5.69
C VAL A 76 6.66 -5.27 6.87
N ILE A 77 6.94 -3.99 7.12
CA ILE A 77 6.28 -3.22 8.15
C ILE A 77 5.53 -2.08 7.49
N VAL A 78 4.22 -1.95 7.78
CA VAL A 78 3.42 -0.81 7.38
C VAL A 78 3.39 0.16 8.55
N ALA A 79 3.80 1.40 8.31
CA ALA A 79 3.92 2.40 9.37
C ALA A 79 3.02 3.62 9.06
N PRO A 80 1.73 3.56 9.40
CA PRO A 80 0.84 4.69 9.17
C PRO A 80 1.14 5.83 10.14
N ILE A 81 1.08 7.05 9.64
CA ILE A 81 1.16 8.24 10.46
C ILE A 81 -0.25 8.50 11.02
N LEU A 82 -0.39 8.41 12.34
CA LEU A 82 -1.66 8.61 13.00
C LEU A 82 -2.07 10.09 12.94
N ARG A 83 -3.36 10.39 12.74
CA ARG A 83 -4.43 9.40 12.47
C ARG A 83 -4.74 9.26 10.99
N ALA A 84 -4.30 10.24 10.18
CA ALA A 84 -4.65 10.31 8.77
C ALA A 84 -4.26 9.04 7.99
N GLY A 85 -3.11 8.46 8.34
CA GLY A 85 -2.62 7.27 7.67
C GLY A 85 -3.42 5.99 7.93
N LEU A 86 -4.28 5.96 8.96
CA LEU A 86 -5.06 4.76 9.28
C LEU A 86 -6.00 4.34 8.17
N GLY A 87 -6.55 5.30 7.42
CA GLY A 87 -7.46 5.00 6.32
C GLY A 87 -6.81 4.24 5.16
N LEU A 88 -5.48 4.24 5.08
CA LEU A 88 -4.75 3.57 4.02
C LEU A 88 -4.32 2.15 4.38
N VAL A 89 -4.33 1.80 5.65
CA VAL A 89 -3.76 0.54 6.13
C VAL A 89 -4.54 -0.67 5.65
N GLU A 90 -5.86 -0.61 5.68
CA GLU A 90 -6.72 -1.74 5.36
C GLU A 90 -6.48 -2.27 3.94
N GLY A 91 -6.40 -1.38 2.96
CA GLY A 91 -6.10 -1.76 1.58
C GLY A 91 -4.72 -2.37 1.42
N MET A 92 -3.74 -1.86 2.15
CA MET A 92 -2.38 -2.40 2.11
C MET A 92 -2.31 -3.79 2.72
N LEU A 93 -2.96 -4.01 3.85
CA LEU A 93 -2.96 -5.30 4.54
C LEU A 93 -3.62 -6.40 3.71
N SER A 94 -4.55 -6.05 2.82
CA SER A 94 -5.22 -7.04 1.98
C SER A 94 -4.29 -7.71 0.97
N LEU A 95 -3.18 -7.07 0.62
CA LEU A 95 -2.24 -7.59 -0.37
C LEU A 95 -0.92 -8.09 0.23
N LEU A 96 -0.55 -7.60 1.40
CA LEU A 96 0.74 -7.95 2.01
C LEU A 96 0.59 -9.12 2.96
N PRO A 97 1.32 -10.24 2.72
CA PRO A 97 1.29 -11.37 3.64
C PRO A 97 2.15 -11.09 4.88
N ASP A 98 1.69 -11.55 6.03
CA ASP A 98 2.46 -11.54 7.29
C ASP A 98 3.10 -10.19 7.62
N VAL A 99 2.36 -9.11 7.39
CA VAL A 99 2.85 -7.75 7.61
C VAL A 99 2.59 -7.33 9.06
N SER A 100 3.56 -6.60 9.63
CA SER A 100 3.41 -5.95 10.93
C SER A 100 3.02 -4.48 10.74
N VAL A 101 2.27 -3.93 11.68
CA VAL A 101 1.89 -2.52 11.66
C VAL A 101 2.56 -1.80 12.83
N ALA A 102 3.29 -0.73 12.49
CA ALA A 102 3.93 0.14 13.48
C ALA A 102 3.33 1.54 13.38
N HIS A 103 2.60 1.95 14.40
CA HIS A 103 1.94 3.26 14.38
C HIS A 103 2.91 4.39 14.76
N ILE A 104 2.91 5.45 13.94
CA ILE A 104 3.71 6.65 14.20
C ILE A 104 2.76 7.77 14.59
N GLY A 105 2.91 8.28 15.82
CA GLY A 105 2.12 9.40 16.29
C GLY A 105 2.75 10.73 15.89
N MET A 106 1.96 11.60 15.26
CA MET A 106 2.34 12.98 14.97
C MET A 106 1.22 13.89 15.42
N PHE A 107 1.58 14.89 16.21
CA PHE A 107 0.62 15.82 16.79
C PHE A 107 0.99 17.25 16.44
N ARG A 108 -0.02 18.07 16.22
CA ARG A 108 0.17 19.52 16.08
C ARG A 108 0.20 20.15 17.47
N ASN A 109 1.13 21.05 17.65
CA ASN A 109 1.19 21.90 18.85
C ASN A 109 0.35 23.15 18.65
#